data_75f4fab4e34206722282d921d7f0cea6
#
_entry.id   75f4fab4e34206722282d921d7f0cea6
#
_cell.length_a   1.000
_cell.length_b   1.000
_cell.length_c   1.000
_cell.angle_alpha   90.00
_cell.angle_beta   90.00
_cell.angle_gamma   90.00
#
_symmetry.space_group_name_H-M   'P 1'
#
loop_
_entity.id
_entity.type
_entity.pdbx_description
1 polymer ?
#
loop_
_entity_poly.entity_id
_entity_poly.type
_entity_poly.pdbx_seq_one_letter_code
_entity_poly.pdbx_strand_id
1 'polypeptide(L)'
;MNARDLLDKLRRYAADPRGLALAWRGLRDRGVVARSPLFDREWYLREHPDVAASGVDPALHYLVAGHPAGLDPGPGFCGAEYAALNGLPRSANPLAHYERRGRRRGCRLSFLQPEGGAGEGWRFPTPEEHQAAFPEKVAAVRAKAARGERVRAVFFVADAAMFPARPLLDAMRRDPRFDARIAIIPDLRGIAGGDPLPAMERCRAALAEAYPPEALLPVSRGSDGQWPDVLSDFGADLVCHPSPYELSDFKYNPRWCVGRPFLPVHVNYGYYRSVYDRHVMASRNYALFWKAFFECDATLAEYRERSILRGANAEVVGYVKMDPLASFPPNPGPRKRVMLCPHHSVEGGANDALALSNFLRYADLFAELPARFPELDFLFRPHPFLFPVLSRPKFWGPAKCAAWRERFLSRPNASWSSGGDCFPEFAASDAIVQDCGSYLVEWLYTGKPCCYLLKSETDLEKFAPLGKECLKRCHLAYDGAAIERFLRDVVLAGRDALAAEREAFRRTVMVNHPHAADAALASIGEALGFAPGPPASP
;
A
#
# COMPACT_ATOMS: atom_id res chain seq x y z
N MET A 1 -4.09 14.23 13.48
CA MET A 1 -5.37 14.96 13.21
C MET A 1 -5.54 15.96 14.34
N ASN A 2 -5.47 17.27 14.07
CA ASN A 2 -5.59 18.29 15.11
C ASN A 2 -7.04 18.46 15.59
N ALA A 3 -7.26 19.20 16.71
CA ALA A 3 -8.60 19.42 17.28
C ALA A 3 -9.59 20.08 16.27
N ARG A 4 -9.07 20.88 15.35
CA ARG A 4 -9.83 21.53 14.28
C ARG A 4 -10.32 20.51 13.24
N ASP A 5 -9.44 19.57 12.84
CA ASP A 5 -9.78 18.49 11.90
C ASP A 5 -10.81 17.53 12.49
N LEU A 6 -10.75 17.25 13.80
CA LEU A 6 -11.75 16.44 14.48
C LEU A 6 -13.09 17.18 14.59
N LEU A 7 -13.08 18.48 14.91
CA LEU A 7 -14.28 19.32 14.94
C LEU A 7 -14.90 19.43 13.53
N ASP A 8 -14.10 19.56 12.49
CA ASP A 8 -14.58 19.61 11.11
C ASP A 8 -15.06 18.25 10.62
N LYS A 9 -14.48 17.16 11.13
CA LYS A 9 -14.98 15.79 10.91
C LYS A 9 -16.31 15.57 11.65
N LEU A 10 -16.42 16.04 12.89
CA LEU A 10 -17.68 15.98 13.66
C LEU A 10 -18.76 16.87 13.04
N ARG A 11 -18.42 18.04 12.50
CA ARG A 11 -19.35 18.91 11.75
C ARG A 11 -19.80 18.27 10.44
N ARG A 12 -18.91 17.56 9.72
CA ARG A 12 -19.27 16.79 8.52
C ARG A 12 -20.12 15.57 8.86
N TYR A 13 -19.86 14.91 10.00
CA TYR A 13 -20.71 13.84 10.51
C TYR A 13 -22.08 14.36 10.96
N ALA A 14 -22.16 15.62 11.45
CA ALA A 14 -23.44 16.26 11.77
C ALA A 14 -24.30 16.56 10.54
N ALA A 15 -23.71 16.63 9.35
CA ALA A 15 -24.42 16.77 8.09
C ALA A 15 -24.87 15.45 7.45
N ASP A 16 -24.42 14.30 7.98
CA ASP A 16 -24.81 12.96 7.54
C ASP A 16 -25.46 12.19 8.70
N PRO A 17 -26.71 11.69 8.55
CA PRO A 17 -27.41 10.91 9.59
C PRO A 17 -26.63 9.69 10.10
N ARG A 18 -25.79 9.08 9.25
CA ARG A 18 -24.94 7.94 9.64
C ARG A 18 -23.77 8.39 10.52
N GLY A 19 -23.19 9.55 10.21
CA GLY A 19 -22.12 10.15 11.00
C GLY A 19 -22.59 10.64 12.36
N LEU A 20 -23.76 11.24 12.44
CA LEU A 20 -24.42 11.60 13.71
C LEU A 20 -24.62 10.39 14.62
N ALA A 21 -25.09 9.26 14.07
CA ALA A 21 -25.28 8.03 14.83
C ALA A 21 -23.95 7.47 15.39
N LEU A 22 -22.85 7.59 14.63
CA LEU A 22 -21.50 7.21 15.08
C LEU A 22 -20.99 8.10 16.20
N ALA A 23 -21.14 9.42 16.06
CA ALA A 23 -20.74 10.39 17.08
C ALA A 23 -21.52 10.21 18.40
N TRP A 24 -22.84 10.03 18.33
CA TRP A 24 -23.69 9.73 19.48
C TRP A 24 -23.34 8.42 20.18
N ARG A 25 -23.04 7.37 19.42
CA ARG A 25 -22.55 6.09 19.96
C ARG A 25 -21.20 6.28 20.66
N GLY A 26 -20.28 7.04 20.04
CA GLY A 26 -18.98 7.36 20.62
C GLY A 26 -19.10 8.09 21.96
N LEU A 27 -19.92 9.12 22.06
CA LEU A 27 -20.16 9.85 23.31
C LEU A 27 -20.76 8.93 24.39
N ARG A 28 -21.72 8.07 24.04
CA ARG A 28 -22.34 7.11 24.96
C ARG A 28 -21.36 6.06 25.46
N ASP A 29 -20.43 5.60 24.60
CA ASP A 29 -19.52 4.51 24.90
C ASP A 29 -18.18 5.01 25.49
N ARG A 30 -17.91 6.34 25.43
CA ARG A 30 -16.68 6.97 25.92
C ARG A 30 -16.35 6.57 27.37
N GLY A 31 -17.31 6.68 28.27
CA GLY A 31 -17.08 6.36 29.68
C GLY A 31 -16.82 4.87 29.94
N VAL A 32 -17.34 4.00 29.09
CA VAL A 32 -17.10 2.56 29.17
C VAL A 32 -15.68 2.24 28.68
N VAL A 33 -15.30 2.78 27.53
CA VAL A 33 -13.96 2.58 26.96
C VAL A 33 -12.89 3.20 27.84
N ALA A 34 -13.06 4.44 28.31
CA ALA A 34 -12.06 5.12 29.14
C ALA A 34 -11.76 4.42 30.48
N ARG A 35 -12.70 3.62 31.00
CA ARG A 35 -12.53 2.83 32.25
C ARG A 35 -12.11 1.39 31.99
N SER A 36 -12.04 0.96 30.74
CA SER A 36 -11.60 -0.40 30.42
C SER A 36 -10.11 -0.57 30.75
N PRO A 37 -9.72 -1.66 31.44
CA PRO A 37 -8.30 -1.99 31.64
C PRO A 37 -7.59 -2.33 30.31
N LEU A 38 -8.34 -2.56 29.23
CA LEU A 38 -7.82 -2.82 27.91
C LEU A 38 -7.62 -1.53 27.09
N PHE A 39 -8.05 -0.36 27.62
CA PHE A 39 -7.75 0.95 27.04
C PHE A 39 -6.58 1.57 27.77
N ASP A 40 -5.39 1.50 27.18
CA ASP A 40 -4.20 2.12 27.73
C ASP A 40 -4.02 3.54 27.17
N ARG A 41 -4.43 4.53 27.99
CA ARG A 41 -4.38 5.95 27.62
C ARG A 41 -2.96 6.42 27.29
N GLU A 42 -1.97 6.05 28.11
CA GLU A 42 -0.59 6.51 27.95
C GLU A 42 0.04 5.89 26.72
N TRP A 43 -0.15 4.59 26.54
CA TRP A 43 0.25 3.87 25.35
C TRP A 43 -0.41 4.48 24.11
N TYR A 44 -1.72 4.71 24.13
CA TYR A 44 -2.45 5.26 22.99
C TYR A 44 -1.94 6.64 22.55
N LEU A 45 -1.63 7.53 23.52
CA LEU A 45 -1.07 8.85 23.22
C LEU A 45 0.38 8.80 22.76
N ARG A 46 1.16 7.82 23.24
CA ARG A 46 2.54 7.60 22.77
C ARG A 46 2.58 7.08 21.35
N GLU A 47 1.70 6.14 21.00
CA GLU A 47 1.60 5.58 19.65
C GLU A 47 0.97 6.58 18.64
N HIS A 48 0.22 7.56 19.13
CA HIS A 48 -0.47 8.57 18.31
C HIS A 48 -0.12 9.99 18.78
N PRO A 49 1.10 10.49 18.49
CA PRO A 49 1.56 11.80 18.94
C PRO A 49 0.71 12.97 18.43
N ASP A 50 0.08 12.81 17.28
CA ASP A 50 -0.87 13.78 16.71
C ASP A 50 -2.13 13.93 17.57
N VAL A 51 -2.60 12.84 18.17
CA VAL A 51 -3.71 12.84 19.13
C VAL A 51 -3.28 13.53 20.42
N ALA A 52 -2.06 13.21 20.92
CA ALA A 52 -1.50 13.86 22.10
C ALA A 52 -1.38 15.38 21.91
N ALA A 53 -0.86 15.83 20.76
CA ALA A 53 -0.71 17.26 20.42
C ALA A 53 -2.05 17.98 20.22
N SER A 54 -3.11 17.25 19.85
CA SER A 54 -4.43 17.84 19.58
C SER A 54 -5.22 18.19 20.84
N GLY A 55 -4.86 17.65 22.01
CA GLY A 55 -5.63 17.77 23.26
C GLY A 55 -6.98 17.06 23.24
N VAL A 56 -7.28 16.27 22.21
CA VAL A 56 -8.53 15.50 22.12
C VAL A 56 -8.49 14.35 23.12
N ASP A 57 -9.63 14.08 23.76
CA ASP A 57 -9.77 12.90 24.63
C ASP A 57 -9.45 11.61 23.86
N PRO A 58 -8.46 10.82 24.27
CA PRO A 58 -8.01 9.66 23.49
C PRO A 58 -9.05 8.54 23.40
N ALA A 59 -9.91 8.36 24.40
CA ALA A 59 -10.99 7.38 24.32
C ALA A 59 -12.07 7.82 23.29
N LEU A 60 -12.37 9.12 23.23
CA LEU A 60 -13.26 9.67 22.21
C LEU A 60 -12.62 9.56 20.82
N HIS A 61 -11.33 9.91 20.70
CA HIS A 61 -10.61 9.74 19.44
C HIS A 61 -10.65 8.28 18.97
N TYR A 62 -10.33 7.33 19.85
CA TYR A 62 -10.40 5.89 19.52
C TYR A 62 -11.77 5.49 18.97
N LEU A 63 -12.86 5.90 19.64
CA LEU A 63 -14.23 5.53 19.26
C LEU A 63 -14.67 6.11 17.90
N VAL A 64 -14.29 7.36 17.62
CA VAL A 64 -14.82 8.11 16.48
C VAL A 64 -13.90 8.03 15.25
N ALA A 65 -12.60 8.00 15.46
CA ALA A 65 -11.61 8.05 14.39
C ALA A 65 -10.64 6.85 14.42
N GLY A 66 -10.17 6.46 15.60
CA GLY A 66 -9.13 5.44 15.75
C GLY A 66 -9.61 4.06 15.33
N HIS A 67 -10.66 3.53 15.94
CA HIS A 67 -11.21 2.23 15.55
C HIS A 67 -11.62 2.17 14.06
N PRO A 68 -12.34 3.14 13.48
CA PRO A 68 -12.62 3.14 12.04
C PRO A 68 -11.37 3.15 11.15
N ALA A 69 -10.24 3.61 11.67
CA ALA A 69 -8.93 3.60 11.01
C ALA A 69 -8.10 2.34 11.34
N GLY A 70 -8.66 1.36 12.08
CA GLY A 70 -7.97 0.13 12.45
C GLY A 70 -7.00 0.28 13.64
N LEU A 71 -7.06 1.37 14.41
CA LEU A 71 -6.21 1.56 15.58
C LEU A 71 -6.71 0.73 16.76
N ASP A 72 -5.78 0.19 17.54
CA ASP A 72 -6.09 -0.52 18.78
C ASP A 72 -6.17 0.42 19.98
N PRO A 73 -6.91 0.07 21.04
CA PRO A 73 -7.05 0.89 22.23
C PRO A 73 -5.89 0.74 23.22
N GLY A 74 -5.04 -0.26 23.04
CA GLY A 74 -3.93 -0.60 23.91
C GLY A 74 -3.21 -1.86 23.46
N PRO A 75 -2.04 -2.18 24.05
CA PRO A 75 -1.24 -3.33 23.65
C PRO A 75 -1.92 -4.69 23.94
N GLY A 76 -2.83 -4.72 24.89
CA GLY A 76 -3.52 -5.94 25.33
C GLY A 76 -4.81 -6.27 24.60
N PHE A 77 -5.21 -5.51 23.57
CA PHE A 77 -6.47 -5.73 22.85
C PHE A 77 -6.34 -5.41 21.37
N CYS A 78 -6.51 -6.41 20.54
CA CYS A 78 -6.62 -6.26 19.10
C CYS A 78 -8.09 -6.19 18.66
N GLY A 79 -8.54 -5.00 18.24
CA GLY A 79 -9.93 -4.77 17.87
C GLY A 79 -10.36 -5.57 16.64
N ALA A 80 -9.49 -5.69 15.64
CA ALA A 80 -9.77 -6.46 14.43
C ALA A 80 -9.89 -7.96 14.72
N GLU A 81 -8.98 -8.51 15.52
CA GLU A 81 -9.01 -9.91 15.94
C GLU A 81 -10.26 -10.25 16.75
N TYR A 82 -10.57 -9.40 17.74
CA TYR A 82 -11.77 -9.58 18.54
C TYR A 82 -13.05 -9.56 17.70
N ALA A 83 -13.14 -8.61 16.76
CA ALA A 83 -14.28 -8.50 15.86
C ALA A 83 -14.44 -9.75 14.98
N ALA A 84 -13.35 -10.23 14.38
CA ALA A 84 -13.34 -11.43 13.54
C ALA A 84 -13.75 -12.67 14.34
N LEU A 85 -13.15 -12.86 15.52
CA LEU A 85 -13.37 -14.01 16.38
C LEU A 85 -14.83 -14.11 16.90
N ASN A 86 -15.48 -12.97 17.11
CA ASN A 86 -16.82 -12.90 17.69
C ASN A 86 -17.90 -12.45 16.68
N GLY A 87 -17.60 -12.44 15.39
CA GLY A 87 -18.55 -12.14 14.32
C GLY A 87 -19.16 -10.73 14.37
N LEU A 88 -18.37 -9.73 14.79
CA LEU A 88 -18.87 -8.36 14.89
C LEU A 88 -18.97 -7.67 13.52
N PRO A 89 -20.05 -6.93 13.26
CA PRO A 89 -20.12 -6.11 12.08
C PRO A 89 -19.10 -4.94 12.17
N ARG A 90 -18.57 -4.49 11.04
CA ARG A 90 -17.60 -3.38 10.96
C ARG A 90 -18.04 -2.07 11.62
N SER A 91 -19.35 -1.87 11.77
CA SER A 91 -19.93 -0.69 12.43
C SER A 91 -19.91 -0.75 13.97
N ALA A 92 -19.56 -1.91 14.55
CA ALA A 92 -19.50 -2.07 16.00
C ALA A 92 -18.07 -1.77 16.50
N ASN A 93 -17.96 -0.96 17.55
CA ASN A 93 -16.67 -0.81 18.22
C ASN A 93 -16.38 -2.06 19.07
N PRO A 94 -15.25 -2.76 18.83
CA PRO A 94 -14.94 -4.03 19.48
C PRO A 94 -14.77 -3.93 21.00
N LEU A 95 -14.04 -2.90 21.48
CA LEU A 95 -13.81 -2.73 22.91
C LEU A 95 -15.09 -2.35 23.65
N ALA A 96 -15.90 -1.45 23.10
CA ALA A 96 -17.19 -1.11 23.67
C ALA A 96 -18.14 -2.33 23.70
N HIS A 97 -18.11 -3.18 22.66
CA HIS A 97 -18.87 -4.43 22.66
C HIS A 97 -18.38 -5.39 23.75
N TYR A 98 -17.06 -5.60 23.86
CA TYR A 98 -16.48 -6.47 24.89
C TYR A 98 -16.90 -6.04 26.29
N GLU A 99 -16.72 -4.77 26.63
CA GLU A 99 -17.03 -4.26 27.97
C GLU A 99 -18.52 -4.30 28.30
N ARG A 100 -19.40 -4.05 27.32
CA ARG A 100 -20.83 -4.07 27.54
C ARG A 100 -21.44 -5.46 27.58
N ARG A 101 -20.95 -6.38 26.76
CA ARG A 101 -21.59 -7.68 26.54
C ARG A 101 -20.61 -8.84 26.51
N GLY A 102 -19.47 -8.66 25.80
CA GLY A 102 -18.54 -9.73 25.50
C GLY A 102 -17.94 -10.38 26.73
N ARG A 103 -17.49 -9.57 27.70
CA ARG A 103 -16.94 -10.07 28.98
C ARG A 103 -17.92 -11.01 29.68
N ARG A 104 -19.21 -10.64 29.82
CA ARG A 104 -20.25 -11.47 30.48
C ARG A 104 -20.65 -12.70 29.67
N ARG A 105 -20.44 -12.67 28.35
CA ARG A 105 -20.74 -13.78 27.45
C ARG A 105 -19.58 -14.73 27.25
N GLY A 106 -18.43 -14.48 27.89
CA GLY A 106 -17.21 -15.27 27.68
C GLY A 106 -16.61 -15.12 26.28
N CYS A 107 -16.84 -13.99 25.59
CA CYS A 107 -16.24 -13.74 24.28
C CYS A 107 -14.73 -13.77 24.39
N ARG A 108 -14.07 -14.53 23.50
CA ARG A 108 -12.61 -14.62 23.46
C ARG A 108 -12.02 -13.31 22.96
N LEU A 109 -10.93 -12.89 23.58
CA LEU A 109 -10.19 -11.67 23.21
C LEU A 109 -9.26 -11.90 22.00
N SER A 110 -8.73 -13.11 21.87
CA SER A 110 -7.78 -13.49 20.84
C SER A 110 -7.90 -14.95 20.46
N PHE A 111 -7.52 -15.31 19.24
CA PHE A 111 -7.33 -16.70 18.80
C PHE A 111 -6.23 -17.41 19.60
N LEU A 112 -5.27 -16.66 20.16
CA LEU A 112 -4.20 -17.19 21.02
C LEU A 112 -4.68 -17.52 22.42
N GLN A 113 -5.86 -17.04 22.82
CA GLN A 113 -6.41 -17.31 24.14
C GLN A 113 -6.80 -18.79 24.24
N PRO A 114 -6.36 -19.50 25.29
CA PRO A 114 -6.72 -20.90 25.50
C PRO A 114 -8.24 -21.13 25.48
N GLU A 115 -8.67 -22.28 24.98
CA GLU A 115 -10.06 -22.70 25.10
C GLU A 115 -10.42 -22.86 26.58
N GLY A 116 -11.52 -22.24 27.00
CA GLY A 116 -11.92 -22.21 28.40
C GLY A 116 -11.80 -20.86 29.09
N GLY A 117 -11.28 -19.86 28.38
CA GLY A 117 -11.20 -18.47 28.85
C GLY A 117 -9.78 -17.99 29.14
N ALA A 118 -9.60 -16.69 29.16
CA ALA A 118 -8.36 -16.09 29.61
C ALA A 118 -8.30 -16.19 31.14
N GLY A 119 -7.27 -16.82 31.66
CA GLY A 119 -6.89 -16.62 33.05
C GLY A 119 -6.66 -15.12 33.33
N GLU A 120 -6.75 -14.71 34.59
CA GLU A 120 -6.35 -13.35 34.96
C GLU A 120 -4.93 -13.06 34.46
N GLY A 121 -4.76 -11.93 33.73
CA GLY A 121 -3.46 -11.50 33.22
C GLY A 121 -3.15 -11.89 31.76
N TRP A 122 -4.03 -12.60 31.04
CA TRP A 122 -3.78 -12.85 29.63
C TRP A 122 -3.76 -11.51 28.82
N ARG A 123 -2.75 -11.35 28.01
CA ARG A 123 -2.62 -10.21 27.09
C ARG A 123 -2.11 -10.65 25.73
N PHE A 124 -2.36 -9.84 24.75
CA PHE A 124 -1.78 -10.02 23.42
C PHE A 124 -0.27 -9.80 23.48
N PRO A 125 0.57 -10.64 22.83
CA PRO A 125 2.01 -10.47 22.81
C PRO A 125 2.41 -9.08 22.29
N THR A 126 3.42 -8.48 22.91
CA THR A 126 3.99 -7.23 22.39
C THR A 126 4.74 -7.49 21.08
N PRO A 127 5.00 -6.44 20.26
CA PRO A 127 5.84 -6.59 19.06
C PRO A 127 7.21 -7.20 19.36
N GLU A 128 7.83 -6.83 20.47
CA GLU A 128 9.14 -7.33 20.91
C GLU A 128 9.06 -8.82 21.26
N GLU A 129 8.04 -9.25 22.00
CA GLU A 129 7.81 -10.66 22.34
C GLU A 129 7.52 -11.49 21.07
N HIS A 130 6.78 -10.91 20.12
CA HIS A 130 6.54 -11.55 18.84
C HIS A 130 7.84 -11.70 18.03
N GLN A 131 8.69 -10.67 18.00
CA GLN A 131 10.00 -10.72 17.35
C GLN A 131 10.93 -11.75 18.02
N ALA A 132 10.90 -11.86 19.35
CA ALA A 132 11.70 -12.83 20.10
C ALA A 132 11.33 -14.29 19.79
N ALA A 133 10.16 -14.56 19.25
CA ALA A 133 9.75 -15.91 18.84
C ALA A 133 10.27 -16.35 17.45
N PHE A 134 10.76 -15.42 16.61
CA PHE A 134 11.21 -15.79 15.25
C PHE A 134 12.43 -16.70 15.19
N PRO A 135 13.46 -16.60 16.05
CA PRO A 135 14.59 -17.53 16.02
C PRO A 135 14.16 -19.00 16.11
N GLU A 136 13.18 -19.34 16.96
CA GLU A 136 12.65 -20.69 17.08
C GLU A 136 11.92 -21.14 15.82
N LYS A 137 11.06 -20.27 15.25
CA LYS A 137 10.36 -20.54 13.99
C LYS A 137 11.34 -20.76 12.85
N VAL A 138 12.37 -19.92 12.73
CA VAL A 138 13.44 -20.06 11.74
C VAL A 138 14.17 -21.40 11.91
N ALA A 139 14.50 -21.78 13.14
CA ALA A 139 15.14 -23.08 13.43
C ALA A 139 14.26 -24.25 12.98
N ALA A 140 12.96 -24.18 13.18
CA ALA A 140 12.02 -25.21 12.73
C ALA A 140 12.00 -25.34 11.18
N VAL A 141 11.97 -24.20 10.47
CA VAL A 141 12.02 -24.18 9.00
C VAL A 141 13.38 -24.69 8.48
N ARG A 142 14.49 -24.30 9.11
CA ARG A 142 15.82 -24.83 8.79
C ARG A 142 15.91 -26.34 8.97
N ALA A 143 15.36 -26.88 10.06
CA ALA A 143 15.35 -28.31 10.31
C ALA A 143 14.53 -29.07 9.24
N LYS A 144 13.42 -28.50 8.80
CA LYS A 144 12.60 -29.03 7.70
C LYS A 144 13.41 -29.04 6.38
N ALA A 145 14.04 -27.93 6.04
CA ALA A 145 14.87 -27.82 4.84
C ALA A 145 16.07 -28.76 4.85
N ALA A 146 16.70 -28.98 6.02
CA ALA A 146 17.80 -29.93 6.16
C ALA A 146 17.39 -31.39 5.92
N ARG A 147 16.09 -31.72 6.04
CA ARG A 147 15.56 -33.05 5.66
C ARG A 147 15.20 -33.16 4.17
N GLY A 148 15.50 -32.12 3.38
CA GLY A 148 15.18 -32.07 1.96
C GLY A 148 13.72 -31.69 1.65
N GLU A 149 12.96 -31.24 2.65
CA GLU A 149 11.61 -30.74 2.45
C GLU A 149 11.65 -29.32 1.89
N ARG A 150 10.73 -29.02 0.95
CA ARG A 150 10.62 -27.66 0.39
C ARG A 150 10.00 -26.70 1.39
N VAL A 151 10.53 -25.47 1.43
CA VAL A 151 9.93 -24.37 2.18
C VAL A 151 8.68 -23.88 1.45
N ARG A 152 7.53 -23.96 2.12
CA ARG A 152 6.24 -23.56 1.57
C ARG A 152 6.00 -22.08 1.79
N ALA A 153 5.93 -21.32 0.70
CA ALA A 153 5.71 -19.86 0.74
C ALA A 153 4.36 -19.50 0.12
N VAL A 154 3.58 -18.67 0.81
CA VAL A 154 2.30 -18.16 0.32
C VAL A 154 2.42 -16.67 0.07
N PHE A 155 2.02 -16.22 -1.12
CA PHE A 155 1.94 -14.81 -1.49
C PHE A 155 0.47 -14.39 -1.51
N PHE A 156 0.10 -13.48 -0.62
CA PHE A 156 -1.24 -12.88 -0.62
C PHE A 156 -1.35 -11.82 -1.70
N VAL A 157 -2.39 -11.93 -2.53
CA VAL A 157 -2.65 -11.00 -3.63
C VAL A 157 -4.11 -10.57 -3.60
N ALA A 158 -4.36 -9.27 -3.47
CA ALA A 158 -5.70 -8.70 -3.52
C ALA A 158 -6.07 -8.20 -4.94
N ASP A 159 -5.05 -7.79 -5.71
CA ASP A 159 -5.19 -7.28 -7.08
C ASP A 159 -3.94 -7.65 -7.88
N ALA A 160 -4.13 -8.28 -9.04
CA ALA A 160 -3.03 -8.73 -9.91
C ALA A 160 -2.18 -7.57 -10.45
N ALA A 161 -2.77 -6.40 -10.69
CA ALA A 161 -2.08 -5.19 -11.14
C ALA A 161 -1.28 -4.50 -10.00
N MET A 162 -1.58 -4.85 -8.74
CA MET A 162 -0.90 -4.33 -7.55
C MET A 162 -0.22 -5.46 -6.78
N PHE A 163 0.68 -6.16 -7.45
CA PHE A 163 1.44 -7.28 -6.88
C PHE A 163 2.95 -6.97 -6.83
N PRO A 164 3.41 -6.14 -5.87
CA PRO A 164 4.81 -5.69 -5.81
C PRO A 164 5.82 -6.81 -5.59
N ALA A 165 5.42 -7.89 -4.93
CA ALA A 165 6.28 -9.05 -4.66
C ALA A 165 6.29 -10.10 -5.79
N ARG A 166 5.68 -9.81 -6.95
CA ARG A 166 5.64 -10.75 -8.09
C ARG A 166 7.03 -11.24 -8.51
N PRO A 167 8.05 -10.38 -8.68
CA PRO A 167 9.40 -10.84 -9.03
C PRO A 167 10.02 -11.78 -7.98
N LEU A 168 9.74 -11.56 -6.69
CA LEU A 168 10.20 -12.46 -5.62
C LEU A 168 9.47 -13.82 -5.67
N LEU A 169 8.16 -13.83 -5.94
CA LEU A 169 7.43 -15.06 -6.19
C LEU A 169 8.05 -15.84 -7.34
N ASP A 170 8.32 -15.17 -8.47
CA ASP A 170 8.87 -15.79 -9.66
C ASP A 170 10.28 -16.33 -9.40
N ALA A 171 11.11 -15.62 -8.63
CA ALA A 171 12.41 -16.09 -8.19
C ALA A 171 12.30 -17.33 -7.28
N MET A 172 11.40 -17.33 -6.30
CA MET A 172 11.16 -18.50 -5.44
C MET A 172 10.62 -19.71 -6.21
N ARG A 173 9.78 -19.50 -7.22
CA ARG A 173 9.25 -20.59 -8.04
C ARG A 173 10.30 -21.26 -8.94
N ARG A 174 11.34 -20.51 -9.32
CA ARG A 174 12.51 -21.06 -10.03
C ARG A 174 13.48 -21.82 -9.11
N ASP A 175 13.45 -21.55 -7.82
CA ASP A 175 14.32 -22.18 -6.83
C ASP A 175 13.69 -23.49 -6.32
N PRO A 176 14.32 -24.66 -6.56
CA PRO A 176 13.76 -25.96 -6.17
C PRO A 176 13.59 -26.14 -4.65
N ARG A 177 14.23 -25.30 -3.85
CA ARG A 177 14.12 -25.32 -2.38
C ARG A 177 12.78 -24.80 -1.87
N PHE A 178 12.01 -24.08 -2.72
CA PHE A 178 10.73 -23.49 -2.36
C PHE A 178 9.55 -24.15 -3.09
N ASP A 179 8.40 -24.18 -2.42
CA ASP A 179 7.08 -24.38 -3.02
C ASP A 179 6.28 -23.08 -2.79
N ALA A 180 6.38 -22.15 -3.75
CA ALA A 180 5.78 -20.83 -3.66
C ALA A 180 4.43 -20.79 -4.41
N ARG A 181 3.37 -20.38 -3.70
CA ARG A 181 1.98 -20.34 -4.16
C ARG A 181 1.36 -18.98 -3.95
N ILE A 182 0.29 -18.71 -4.69
CA ILE A 182 -0.50 -17.48 -4.63
C ILE A 182 -1.83 -17.80 -3.94
N ALA A 183 -2.21 -16.99 -2.96
CA ALA A 183 -3.56 -16.96 -2.41
C ALA A 183 -4.22 -15.62 -2.74
N ILE A 184 -5.30 -15.66 -3.54
CA ILE A 184 -6.06 -14.46 -3.91
C ILE A 184 -6.99 -14.14 -2.76
N ILE A 185 -6.70 -13.05 -2.04
CA ILE A 185 -7.43 -12.66 -0.84
C ILE A 185 -8.48 -11.57 -1.15
N PRO A 186 -9.62 -11.53 -0.41
CA PRO A 186 -10.63 -10.51 -0.61
C PRO A 186 -10.12 -9.12 -0.21
N ASP A 187 -10.29 -8.10 -1.06
CA ASP A 187 -10.17 -6.70 -0.63
C ASP A 187 -11.47 -6.24 0.01
N LEU A 188 -11.46 -6.11 1.33
CA LEU A 188 -12.64 -5.72 2.11
C LEU A 188 -12.72 -4.21 2.39
N ARG A 189 -11.76 -3.42 1.94
CA ARG A 189 -11.80 -1.94 2.05
C ARG A 189 -12.87 -1.31 1.18
N GLY A 190 -13.44 -2.06 0.30
CA GLY A 190 -14.33 -1.70 -0.80
C GLY A 190 -15.00 -0.34 -0.67
N ILE A 191 -14.76 0.54 -1.60
CA ILE A 191 -15.29 1.91 -1.68
C ILE A 191 -16.84 1.94 -1.55
N ALA A 192 -17.49 0.80 -1.59
CA ALA A 192 -18.94 0.67 -1.56
C ALA A 192 -19.50 -0.48 -0.70
N GLY A 193 -18.70 -1.19 0.11
CA GLY A 193 -19.22 -2.33 0.88
C GLY A 193 -19.77 -3.48 0.01
N GLY A 194 -19.26 -3.61 -1.21
CA GLY A 194 -19.69 -4.62 -2.18
C GLY A 194 -19.08 -6.00 -1.90
N ASP A 195 -19.64 -7.01 -2.57
CA ASP A 195 -19.12 -8.37 -2.58
C ASP A 195 -17.69 -8.38 -3.19
N PRO A 196 -16.65 -8.92 -2.51
CA PRO A 196 -15.30 -9.00 -3.05
C PRO A 196 -15.14 -10.06 -4.14
N LEU A 197 -16.06 -11.01 -4.29
CA LEU A 197 -15.92 -12.14 -5.19
C LEU A 197 -15.70 -11.75 -6.66
N PRO A 198 -16.41 -10.77 -7.25
CA PRO A 198 -16.14 -10.37 -8.62
C PRO A 198 -14.74 -9.79 -8.85
N ALA A 199 -14.16 -9.11 -7.84
CA ALA A 199 -12.79 -8.61 -7.91
C ALA A 199 -11.75 -9.75 -7.80
N MET A 200 -11.99 -10.70 -6.93
CA MET A 200 -11.15 -11.90 -6.78
C MET A 200 -11.15 -12.73 -8.08
N GLU A 201 -12.29 -12.87 -8.74
CA GLU A 201 -12.39 -13.62 -9.99
C GLU A 201 -11.63 -12.92 -11.13
N ARG A 202 -11.73 -11.59 -11.25
CA ARG A 202 -10.89 -10.84 -12.21
C ARG A 202 -9.40 -10.97 -11.91
N CYS A 203 -9.01 -10.95 -10.63
CA CYS A 203 -7.64 -11.16 -10.21
C CYS A 203 -7.16 -12.57 -10.58
N ARG A 204 -8.01 -13.59 -10.36
CA ARG A 204 -7.74 -14.98 -10.73
C ARG A 204 -7.54 -15.13 -12.24
N ALA A 205 -8.42 -14.57 -13.05
CA ALA A 205 -8.32 -14.61 -14.50
C ALA A 205 -6.99 -13.98 -14.99
N ALA A 206 -6.64 -12.81 -14.47
CA ALA A 206 -5.39 -12.13 -14.82
C ALA A 206 -4.14 -12.91 -14.39
N LEU A 207 -4.15 -13.57 -13.23
CA LEU A 207 -3.02 -14.38 -12.77
C LEU A 207 -2.92 -15.71 -13.51
N ALA A 208 -4.04 -16.30 -13.96
CA ALA A 208 -4.07 -17.54 -14.73
C ALA A 208 -3.41 -17.40 -16.11
N GLU A 209 -3.26 -16.20 -16.65
CA GLU A 209 -2.50 -15.94 -17.88
C GLU A 209 -1.00 -16.21 -17.70
N ALA A 210 -0.47 -16.04 -16.47
CA ALA A 210 0.96 -16.14 -16.19
C ALA A 210 1.33 -17.34 -15.31
N TYR A 211 0.38 -17.92 -14.58
CA TYR A 211 0.63 -18.98 -13.61
C TYR A 211 -0.28 -20.19 -13.84
N PRO A 212 0.26 -21.42 -13.75
CA PRO A 212 -0.54 -22.62 -13.89
C PRO A 212 -1.50 -22.79 -12.68
N PRO A 213 -2.61 -23.54 -12.83
CA PRO A 213 -3.65 -23.67 -11.80
C PRO A 213 -3.11 -24.11 -10.43
N GLU A 214 -2.13 -24.99 -10.40
CA GLU A 214 -1.51 -25.49 -9.17
C GLU A 214 -0.71 -24.42 -8.41
N ALA A 215 -0.37 -23.30 -9.05
CA ALA A 215 0.26 -22.16 -8.39
C ALA A 215 -0.74 -21.36 -7.53
N LEU A 216 -2.04 -21.52 -7.76
CA LEU A 216 -3.11 -20.76 -7.11
C LEU A 216 -3.76 -21.62 -6.02
N LEU A 217 -3.66 -21.18 -4.77
CA LEU A 217 -4.36 -21.82 -3.67
C LEU A 217 -5.86 -21.49 -3.71
N PRO A 218 -6.74 -22.44 -3.36
CA PRO A 218 -8.16 -22.18 -3.30
C PRO A 218 -8.50 -21.25 -2.11
N VAL A 219 -9.08 -20.10 -2.40
CA VAL A 219 -9.59 -19.17 -1.40
C VAL A 219 -11.05 -18.89 -1.74
N SER A 220 -11.96 -19.56 -1.07
CA SER A 220 -13.39 -19.37 -1.22
C SER A 220 -14.07 -19.31 0.13
N ARG A 221 -15.13 -18.52 0.22
CA ARG A 221 -15.91 -18.38 1.44
C ARG A 221 -16.64 -19.67 1.72
N GLY A 222 -16.53 -20.18 2.94
CA GLY A 222 -17.25 -21.38 3.38
C GLY A 222 -18.76 -21.16 3.46
N SER A 223 -19.52 -22.25 3.60
CA SER A 223 -20.98 -22.22 3.80
C SER A 223 -21.38 -21.54 5.12
N ASP A 224 -20.48 -21.50 6.08
CA ASP A 224 -20.59 -20.77 7.36
C ASP A 224 -20.32 -19.25 7.21
N GLY A 225 -20.00 -18.80 6.01
CA GLY A 225 -19.65 -17.43 5.72
C GLY A 225 -18.23 -17.01 6.11
N GLN A 226 -17.39 -17.94 6.57
CA GLN A 226 -16.01 -17.67 6.96
C GLN A 226 -15.04 -17.87 5.79
N TRP A 227 -13.93 -17.12 5.82
CA TRP A 227 -12.80 -17.34 4.92
C TRP A 227 -11.90 -18.46 5.47
N PRO A 228 -11.24 -19.28 4.61
CA PRO A 228 -10.36 -20.38 5.05
C PRO A 228 -9.08 -19.86 5.71
N ASP A 229 -8.46 -20.66 6.56
CA ASP A 229 -7.08 -20.47 7.03
C ASP A 229 -6.10 -21.11 6.03
N VAL A 230 -5.96 -20.47 4.87
CA VAL A 230 -5.16 -21.01 3.76
C VAL A 230 -3.69 -21.26 4.14
N LEU A 231 -3.17 -20.55 5.14
CA LEU A 231 -1.80 -20.77 5.62
C LEU A 231 -1.67 -22.11 6.34
N SER A 232 -2.59 -22.40 7.26
CA SER A 232 -2.61 -23.70 7.95
C SER A 232 -2.97 -24.84 7.03
N ASP A 233 -3.96 -24.66 6.15
CA ASP A 233 -4.41 -25.67 5.19
C ASP A 233 -3.30 -26.08 4.23
N PHE A 234 -2.49 -25.13 3.77
CA PHE A 234 -1.33 -25.40 2.91
C PHE A 234 -0.10 -25.88 3.70
N GLY A 235 -0.06 -25.64 5.01
CA GLY A 235 1.13 -25.86 5.85
C GLY A 235 2.27 -24.90 5.50
N ALA A 236 1.94 -23.61 5.40
CA ALA A 236 2.90 -22.58 5.06
C ALA A 236 4.01 -22.42 6.10
N ASP A 237 5.21 -22.14 5.63
CA ASP A 237 6.36 -21.71 6.45
C ASP A 237 6.56 -20.19 6.37
N LEU A 238 6.42 -19.66 5.15
CA LEU A 238 6.56 -18.24 4.82
C LEU A 238 5.24 -17.67 4.30
N VAL A 239 4.95 -16.43 4.64
CA VAL A 239 3.85 -15.68 4.04
C VAL A 239 4.29 -14.27 3.65
N CYS A 240 4.11 -13.92 2.38
CA CYS A 240 4.37 -12.58 1.86
C CYS A 240 3.07 -11.77 1.83
N HIS A 241 3.03 -10.70 2.63
CA HIS A 241 1.89 -9.81 2.69
C HIS A 241 2.02 -8.68 1.66
N PRO A 242 0.94 -8.33 0.92
CA PRO A 242 0.98 -7.33 -0.15
C PRO A 242 1.11 -5.91 0.40
N SER A 243 0.82 -5.72 1.69
CA SER A 243 0.70 -4.40 2.30
C SER A 243 0.72 -4.51 3.83
N PRO A 244 1.19 -3.49 4.54
CA PRO A 244 1.11 -3.43 6.00
C PRO A 244 -0.29 -3.04 6.50
N TYR A 245 -1.23 -2.73 5.59
CA TYR A 245 -2.59 -2.35 5.94
C TYR A 245 -3.47 -3.57 6.19
N GLU A 246 -4.51 -3.38 6.99
CA GLU A 246 -5.58 -4.36 7.20
C GLU A 246 -6.60 -4.27 6.05
N LEU A 247 -6.26 -4.87 4.91
CA LEU A 247 -7.03 -4.76 3.67
C LEU A 247 -8.12 -5.83 3.55
N SER A 248 -7.98 -6.93 4.30
CA SER A 248 -8.68 -8.18 4.05
C SER A 248 -9.31 -8.73 5.34
N ASP A 249 -9.76 -9.98 5.30
CA ASP A 249 -10.14 -10.72 6.51
C ASP A 249 -8.95 -10.83 7.47
N PHE A 250 -9.24 -10.96 8.76
CA PHE A 250 -8.20 -11.03 9.80
C PHE A 250 -7.19 -12.14 9.56
N LYS A 251 -7.61 -13.29 9.01
CA LYS A 251 -6.74 -14.44 8.69
C LYS A 251 -5.66 -14.12 7.64
N TYR A 252 -5.82 -13.02 6.90
CA TYR A 252 -4.87 -12.56 5.87
C TYR A 252 -4.08 -11.32 6.29
N ASN A 253 -4.23 -10.87 7.54
CA ASN A 253 -3.45 -9.79 8.12
C ASN A 253 -2.17 -10.32 8.80
N PRO A 254 -1.11 -9.50 8.93
CA PRO A 254 0.12 -9.91 9.63
C PRO A 254 -0.13 -10.39 11.06
N ARG A 255 -1.17 -9.87 11.73
CA ARG A 255 -1.56 -10.27 13.10
C ARG A 255 -1.95 -11.75 13.21
N TRP A 256 -2.43 -12.37 12.14
CA TRP A 256 -2.72 -13.80 12.11
C TRP A 256 -1.48 -14.67 12.35
N CYS A 257 -0.28 -14.15 12.05
CA CYS A 257 0.99 -14.84 12.23
C CYS A 257 1.52 -14.80 13.67
N VAL A 258 0.92 -13.98 14.55
CA VAL A 258 1.34 -13.88 15.96
C VAL A 258 1.00 -15.18 16.68
N GLY A 259 1.97 -15.76 17.38
CA GLY A 259 1.82 -17.05 18.09
C GLY A 259 1.67 -18.28 17.19
N ARG A 260 1.77 -18.13 15.85
CA ARG A 260 1.67 -19.21 14.85
C ARG A 260 3.03 -19.47 14.21
N PRO A 261 3.24 -20.65 13.58
CA PRO A 261 4.57 -21.06 13.07
C PRO A 261 5.03 -20.30 11.82
N PHE A 262 4.26 -19.35 11.32
CA PHE A 262 4.54 -18.66 10.07
C PHE A 262 5.62 -17.59 10.23
N LEU A 263 6.43 -17.39 9.18
CA LEU A 263 7.41 -16.32 9.03
C LEU A 263 6.83 -15.26 8.06
N PRO A 264 6.20 -14.18 8.57
CA PRO A 264 5.64 -13.15 7.72
C PRO A 264 6.73 -12.24 7.14
N VAL A 265 6.68 -12.05 5.82
CA VAL A 265 7.57 -11.20 5.05
C VAL A 265 6.76 -10.08 4.40
N HIS A 266 7.34 -8.90 4.32
CA HIS A 266 6.77 -7.78 3.58
C HIS A 266 7.77 -7.24 2.57
N VAL A 267 7.33 -7.16 1.31
CA VAL A 267 7.99 -6.42 0.25
C VAL A 267 7.27 -5.10 0.10
N ASN A 268 7.96 -4.00 0.33
CA ASN A 268 7.34 -2.69 0.28
C ASN A 268 6.78 -2.39 -1.12
N TYR A 269 5.59 -1.78 -1.18
CA TYR A 269 4.89 -1.54 -2.45
C TYR A 269 5.07 -0.12 -2.99
N GLY A 270 5.78 0.74 -2.25
CA GLY A 270 6.04 2.12 -2.63
C GLY A 270 6.97 2.83 -1.68
N TYR A 271 7.70 3.80 -2.22
CA TYR A 271 8.62 4.63 -1.48
C TYR A 271 7.92 5.54 -0.46
N TYR A 272 8.61 5.83 0.64
CA TYR A 272 8.23 6.90 1.56
C TYR A 272 8.48 8.26 0.89
N ARG A 273 7.45 8.84 0.28
CA ARG A 273 7.51 10.06 -0.54
C ARG A 273 6.62 11.20 -0.05
N SER A 274 5.62 10.90 0.77
CA SER A 274 4.67 11.89 1.27
C SER A 274 4.60 11.88 2.79
N VAL A 275 4.21 13.00 3.37
CA VAL A 275 4.01 13.09 4.83
C VAL A 275 2.90 12.17 5.34
N TYR A 276 2.00 11.72 4.45
CA TYR A 276 0.98 10.73 4.76
C TYR A 276 1.58 9.36 5.09
N ASP A 277 2.69 8.98 4.43
CA ASP A 277 3.33 7.68 4.60
C ASP A 277 3.92 7.50 6.03
N ARG A 278 4.05 8.59 6.79
CA ARG A 278 4.51 8.59 8.21
C ARG A 278 3.68 7.65 9.09
N HIS A 279 2.35 7.69 8.92
CA HIS A 279 1.44 6.85 9.71
C HIS A 279 1.62 5.37 9.38
N VAL A 280 1.94 5.07 8.12
CA VAL A 280 2.20 3.70 7.66
C VAL A 280 3.48 3.16 8.28
N MET A 281 4.56 3.95 8.23
CA MET A 281 5.87 3.57 8.79
C MET A 281 5.85 3.38 10.30
N ALA A 282 4.98 4.12 11.00
CA ALA A 282 4.75 3.96 12.44
C ALA A 282 3.77 2.81 12.77
N SER A 283 3.18 2.16 11.76
CA SER A 283 2.20 1.09 11.99
C SER A 283 2.82 -0.09 12.72
N ARG A 284 2.10 -0.59 13.74
CA ARG A 284 2.49 -1.82 14.45
C ARG A 284 2.55 -3.04 13.54
N ASN A 285 1.82 -3.05 12.44
CA ASN A 285 1.84 -4.16 11.49
C ASN A 285 3.23 -4.36 10.87
N TYR A 286 4.01 -3.28 10.67
CA TYR A 286 5.41 -3.42 10.26
C TYR A 286 6.25 -4.17 11.29
N ALA A 287 5.98 -3.96 12.57
CA ALA A 287 6.68 -4.66 13.65
C ALA A 287 6.30 -6.15 13.77
N LEU A 288 5.27 -6.60 13.06
CA LEU A 288 4.87 -8.01 13.04
C LEU A 288 5.58 -8.82 11.96
N PHE A 289 6.24 -8.20 10.99
CA PHE A 289 7.00 -8.92 9.98
C PHE A 289 8.32 -9.46 10.55
N TRP A 290 8.63 -10.69 10.18
CA TRP A 290 9.94 -11.29 10.41
C TRP A 290 11.02 -10.56 9.59
N LYS A 291 10.73 -10.30 8.31
CA LYS A 291 11.54 -9.48 7.42
C LYS A 291 10.68 -8.44 6.70
N ALA A 292 11.09 -7.19 6.76
CA ALA A 292 10.52 -6.09 6.00
C ALA A 292 11.58 -5.55 5.02
N PHE A 293 11.33 -5.71 3.73
CA PHE A 293 12.25 -5.32 2.67
C PHE A 293 11.94 -3.93 2.15
N PHE A 294 12.96 -3.08 2.18
CA PHE A 294 12.89 -1.69 1.77
C PHE A 294 13.69 -1.42 0.49
N GLU A 295 13.31 -0.33 -0.20
CA GLU A 295 13.81 0.00 -1.51
C GLU A 295 15.20 0.65 -1.47
N CYS A 296 15.46 1.52 -0.48
CA CYS A 296 16.71 2.26 -0.34
C CYS A 296 16.94 2.72 1.10
N ASP A 297 18.15 3.17 1.39
CA ASP A 297 18.56 3.62 2.73
C ASP A 297 17.74 4.82 3.22
N ALA A 298 17.30 5.72 2.34
CA ALA A 298 16.49 6.86 2.72
C ALA A 298 15.14 6.43 3.31
N THR A 299 14.47 5.45 2.69
CA THR A 299 13.21 4.88 3.20
C THR A 299 13.43 4.09 4.49
N LEU A 300 14.51 3.31 4.56
CA LEU A 300 14.85 2.56 5.77
C LEU A 300 15.17 3.50 6.96
N ALA A 301 15.84 4.63 6.71
CA ALA A 301 16.13 5.62 7.76
C ALA A 301 14.84 6.19 8.36
N GLU A 302 13.86 6.54 7.53
CA GLU A 302 12.53 6.99 8.00
C GLU A 302 11.79 5.90 8.79
N TYR A 303 11.90 4.64 8.37
CA TYR A 303 11.33 3.53 9.12
C TYR A 303 12.01 3.35 10.47
N ARG A 304 13.36 3.41 10.53
CA ARG A 304 14.11 3.32 11.79
C ARG A 304 13.74 4.39 12.80
N GLU A 305 13.52 5.62 12.32
CA GLU A 305 13.10 6.73 13.18
C GLU A 305 11.73 6.51 13.81
N ARG A 306 10.78 5.91 13.04
CA ARG A 306 9.36 5.85 13.40
C ARG A 306 8.90 4.51 13.95
N SER A 307 9.59 3.44 13.57
CA SER A 307 9.23 2.09 13.97
C SER A 307 9.53 1.83 15.45
N ILE A 308 8.60 1.15 16.14
CA ILE A 308 8.81 0.66 17.51
C ILE A 308 10.04 -0.25 17.62
N LEU A 309 10.34 -1.02 16.56
CA LEU A 309 11.51 -1.90 16.48
C LEU A 309 12.78 -1.18 16.02
N ARG A 310 12.72 0.11 15.71
CA ARG A 310 13.85 0.89 15.20
C ARG A 310 14.57 0.23 14.01
N GLY A 311 13.80 -0.48 13.18
CA GLY A 311 14.30 -1.16 11.98
C GLY A 311 15.00 -2.50 12.21
N ALA A 312 14.91 -3.11 13.40
CA ALA A 312 15.58 -4.39 13.69
C ALA A 312 15.17 -5.55 12.76
N ASN A 313 13.97 -5.49 12.19
CA ASN A 313 13.42 -6.47 11.25
C ASN A 313 13.50 -6.05 9.77
N ALA A 314 14.23 -4.98 9.47
CA ALA A 314 14.18 -4.35 8.15
C ALA A 314 15.57 -4.29 7.50
N GLU A 315 15.61 -4.51 6.20
CA GLU A 315 16.81 -4.39 5.38
C GLU A 315 16.53 -3.81 4.00
N VAL A 316 17.55 -3.22 3.38
CA VAL A 316 17.45 -2.70 2.01
C VAL A 316 17.83 -3.81 1.05
N VAL A 317 16.89 -4.18 0.18
CA VAL A 317 17.11 -5.13 -0.91
C VAL A 317 16.90 -4.49 -2.29
N GLY A 318 16.38 -3.26 -2.34
CA GLY A 318 15.94 -2.61 -3.56
C GLY A 318 14.42 -2.69 -3.77
N TYR A 319 13.95 -2.04 -4.83
CA TYR A 319 12.52 -2.01 -5.12
C TYR A 319 12.12 -3.15 -6.05
N VAL A 320 11.79 -4.29 -5.44
CA VAL A 320 11.44 -5.55 -6.12
C VAL A 320 10.40 -5.35 -7.24
N LYS A 321 9.39 -4.52 -7.00
CA LYS A 321 8.35 -4.21 -8.00
C LYS A 321 8.91 -3.74 -9.33
N MET A 322 10.05 -3.02 -9.33
CA MET A 322 10.59 -2.38 -10.52
C MET A 322 11.53 -3.26 -11.34
N ASP A 323 11.93 -4.43 -10.86
CA ASP A 323 12.86 -5.31 -11.58
C ASP A 323 12.41 -5.62 -13.03
N PRO A 324 11.11 -5.89 -13.31
CA PRO A 324 10.68 -6.18 -14.68
C PRO A 324 10.84 -5.03 -15.67
N LEU A 325 10.96 -3.76 -15.21
CA LEU A 325 11.09 -2.62 -16.11
C LEU A 325 12.28 -2.77 -17.08
N ALA A 326 13.39 -3.35 -16.62
CA ALA A 326 14.58 -3.56 -17.44
C ALA A 326 14.36 -4.51 -18.64
N SER A 327 13.29 -5.32 -18.62
CA SER A 327 12.98 -6.30 -19.68
C SER A 327 12.17 -5.70 -20.83
N PHE A 328 11.64 -4.49 -20.68
CA PHE A 328 10.78 -3.89 -21.71
C PHE A 328 11.57 -2.99 -22.66
N PRO A 329 11.30 -3.07 -23.98
CA PRO A 329 12.01 -2.27 -24.98
C PRO A 329 11.61 -0.79 -24.87
N PRO A 330 12.52 0.13 -25.26
CA PRO A 330 12.22 1.55 -25.37
C PRO A 330 11.20 1.82 -26.49
N ASN A 331 10.77 3.08 -26.62
CA ASN A 331 9.87 3.52 -27.68
C ASN A 331 10.40 3.11 -29.08
N PRO A 332 9.67 2.28 -29.82
CA PRO A 332 10.10 1.86 -31.17
C PRO A 332 9.70 2.86 -32.26
N GLY A 333 8.88 3.86 -31.93
CA GLY A 333 8.32 4.80 -32.90
C GLY A 333 9.28 5.94 -33.27
N PRO A 334 9.03 6.59 -34.43
CA PRO A 334 9.83 7.72 -34.88
C PRO A 334 9.54 9.01 -34.09
N ARG A 335 8.37 9.11 -33.46
CA ARG A 335 7.98 10.24 -32.62
C ARG A 335 8.22 9.93 -31.15
N LYS A 336 8.67 10.96 -30.41
CA LYS A 336 8.76 10.85 -28.96
C LYS A 336 7.37 10.73 -28.34
N ARG A 337 7.23 9.85 -27.36
CA ARG A 337 5.98 9.61 -26.66
C ARG A 337 5.99 10.24 -25.28
N VAL A 338 4.94 10.98 -24.95
CA VAL A 338 4.72 11.62 -23.65
C VAL A 338 3.55 10.96 -22.95
N MET A 339 3.77 10.44 -21.73
CA MET A 339 2.68 9.97 -20.87
C MET A 339 2.07 11.15 -20.12
N LEU A 340 0.73 11.21 -20.08
CA LEU A 340 -0.04 12.13 -19.25
C LEU A 340 -0.70 11.33 -18.13
N CYS A 341 -0.23 11.50 -16.88
CA CYS A 341 -0.59 10.64 -15.76
C CYS A 341 -1.18 11.44 -14.58
N PRO A 342 -2.44 11.93 -14.69
CA PRO A 342 -3.09 12.65 -13.62
C PRO A 342 -3.55 11.73 -12.49
N HIS A 343 -3.39 12.19 -11.24
CA HIS A 343 -3.87 11.50 -10.03
C HIS A 343 -5.38 11.65 -9.85
N HIS A 344 -5.99 10.79 -9.04
CA HIS A 344 -7.44 10.77 -8.82
C HIS A 344 -7.94 11.73 -7.74
N SER A 345 -7.05 12.25 -6.89
CA SER A 345 -7.41 13.07 -5.71
C SER A 345 -7.71 14.52 -6.10
N VAL A 346 -8.79 14.71 -6.87
CA VAL A 346 -9.26 16.03 -7.32
C VAL A 346 -9.90 16.85 -6.20
N GLU A 347 -10.31 16.20 -5.10
CA GLU A 347 -10.77 16.83 -3.86
C GLU A 347 -9.72 16.71 -2.77
N GLY A 348 -9.49 17.81 -2.04
CA GLY A 348 -8.92 17.73 -0.71
C GLY A 348 -9.91 17.00 0.20
N GLY A 349 -9.63 15.74 0.55
CA GLY A 349 -10.40 14.99 1.55
C GLY A 349 -10.03 15.43 2.97
N ALA A 350 -10.40 14.61 3.97
CA ALA A 350 -9.95 14.78 5.36
C ALA A 350 -8.40 14.82 5.49
N ASN A 351 -7.69 14.41 4.43
CA ASN A 351 -6.24 14.38 4.32
C ASN A 351 -5.81 15.23 3.12
N ASP A 352 -5.65 16.53 3.32
CA ASP A 352 -5.21 17.48 2.29
C ASP A 352 -3.81 17.12 1.72
N ALA A 353 -3.02 16.36 2.48
CA ALA A 353 -1.74 15.81 2.04
C ALA A 353 -1.83 14.91 0.79
N LEU A 354 -3.01 14.35 0.49
CA LEU A 354 -3.27 13.54 -0.70
C LEU A 354 -3.97 14.29 -1.83
N ALA A 355 -4.26 15.59 -1.68
CA ALA A 355 -4.90 16.41 -2.73
C ALA A 355 -3.87 16.82 -3.81
N LEU A 356 -3.34 15.83 -4.53
CA LEU A 356 -2.26 16.01 -5.51
C LEU A 356 -2.77 16.44 -6.89
N SER A 357 -3.97 15.99 -7.31
CA SER A 357 -4.43 16.13 -8.69
C SER A 357 -4.60 17.59 -9.14
N ASN A 358 -4.01 17.88 -10.29
CA ASN A 358 -4.17 19.11 -11.05
C ASN A 358 -5.06 18.92 -12.29
N PHE A 359 -5.64 17.74 -12.47
CA PHE A 359 -6.37 17.39 -13.69
C PHE A 359 -7.46 18.40 -14.05
N LEU A 360 -8.31 18.79 -13.08
CA LEU A 360 -9.39 19.74 -13.35
C LEU A 360 -8.89 21.12 -13.83
N ARG A 361 -7.68 21.52 -13.41
CA ARG A 361 -7.04 22.77 -13.83
C ARG A 361 -6.52 22.71 -15.26
N TYR A 362 -6.03 21.54 -15.68
CA TYR A 362 -5.35 21.36 -16.97
C TYR A 362 -6.13 20.47 -17.96
N ALA A 363 -7.37 20.10 -17.66
CA ALA A 363 -8.12 19.16 -18.48
C ALA A 363 -8.29 19.63 -19.94
N ASP A 364 -8.59 20.90 -20.15
CA ASP A 364 -8.72 21.46 -21.51
C ASP A 364 -7.36 21.49 -22.22
N LEU A 365 -6.31 21.92 -21.53
CA LEU A 365 -4.96 21.88 -22.08
C LEU A 365 -4.58 20.45 -22.51
N PHE A 366 -4.77 19.46 -21.63
CA PHE A 366 -4.46 18.06 -21.95
C PHE A 366 -5.20 17.56 -23.19
N ALA A 367 -6.47 17.93 -23.35
CA ALA A 367 -7.23 17.56 -24.54
C ALA A 367 -6.71 18.23 -25.82
N GLU A 368 -6.02 19.36 -25.70
CA GLU A 368 -5.48 20.13 -26.83
C GLU A 368 -4.01 19.80 -27.15
N LEU A 369 -3.25 19.25 -26.20
CA LEU A 369 -1.81 18.95 -26.42
C LEU A 369 -1.55 18.16 -27.70
N PRO A 370 -2.33 17.12 -28.06
CA PRO A 370 -2.07 16.39 -29.31
C PRO A 370 -2.19 17.26 -30.56
N ALA A 371 -3.08 18.26 -30.56
CA ALA A 371 -3.21 19.21 -31.67
C ALA A 371 -2.12 20.27 -31.68
N ARG A 372 -1.65 20.69 -30.49
CA ARG A 372 -0.59 21.73 -30.33
C ARG A 372 0.80 21.21 -30.62
N PHE A 373 1.01 19.90 -30.44
CA PHE A 373 2.31 19.21 -30.62
C PHE A 373 2.13 17.97 -31.51
N PRO A 374 1.89 18.15 -32.82
CA PRO A 374 1.67 17.03 -33.74
C PRO A 374 2.94 16.16 -33.92
N GLU A 375 4.13 16.65 -33.52
CA GLU A 375 5.40 15.93 -33.57
C GLU A 375 5.58 14.92 -32.41
N LEU A 376 4.71 14.98 -31.39
CA LEU A 376 4.73 14.08 -30.24
C LEU A 376 3.57 13.11 -30.29
N ASP A 377 3.78 11.90 -29.76
CA ASP A 377 2.69 10.99 -29.42
C ASP A 377 2.32 11.15 -27.94
N PHE A 378 1.02 11.15 -27.66
CA PHE A 378 0.51 11.28 -26.28
C PHE A 378 -0.22 10.02 -25.85
N LEU A 379 0.20 9.47 -24.70
CA LEU A 379 -0.47 8.38 -24.02
C LEU A 379 -1.12 8.91 -22.73
N PHE A 380 -2.45 8.89 -22.68
CA PHE A 380 -3.17 9.26 -21.47
C PHE A 380 -3.35 8.05 -20.57
N ARG A 381 -2.69 8.05 -19.42
CA ARG A 381 -2.77 7.00 -18.38
C ARG A 381 -3.23 7.61 -17.07
N PRO A 382 -4.54 7.86 -16.88
CA PRO A 382 -5.06 8.38 -15.64
C PRO A 382 -4.96 7.34 -14.52
N HIS A 383 -4.88 7.80 -13.27
CA HIS A 383 -5.10 6.90 -12.14
C HIS A 383 -6.47 6.19 -12.29
N PRO A 384 -6.59 4.88 -12.00
CA PRO A 384 -7.83 4.11 -12.23
C PRO A 384 -9.10 4.74 -11.64
N PHE A 385 -8.96 5.46 -10.51
CA PHE A 385 -10.09 6.11 -9.85
C PHE A 385 -10.40 7.53 -10.35
N LEU A 386 -9.62 8.12 -11.23
CA LEU A 386 -9.86 9.50 -11.67
C LEU A 386 -11.23 9.67 -12.32
N PHE A 387 -11.51 8.92 -13.36
CA PHE A 387 -12.79 9.02 -14.09
C PHE A 387 -14.00 8.50 -13.28
N PRO A 388 -13.90 7.43 -12.47
CA PRO A 388 -14.93 7.09 -11.49
C PRO A 388 -15.26 8.23 -10.52
N VAL A 389 -14.26 8.99 -10.06
CA VAL A 389 -14.49 10.17 -9.19
C VAL A 389 -15.13 11.29 -9.98
N LEU A 390 -14.61 11.62 -11.17
CA LEU A 390 -15.13 12.70 -12.04
C LEU A 390 -16.57 12.44 -12.54
N SER A 391 -16.96 11.18 -12.70
CA SER A 391 -18.29 10.78 -13.11
C SER A 391 -19.37 11.03 -12.04
N ARG A 392 -18.98 11.38 -10.81
CA ARG A 392 -19.95 11.74 -9.76
C ARG A 392 -20.66 13.05 -10.10
N PRO A 393 -21.96 13.21 -9.74
CA PRO A 393 -22.76 14.41 -10.09
C PRO A 393 -22.16 15.75 -9.65
N LYS A 394 -21.42 15.75 -8.53
CA LYS A 394 -20.75 16.96 -8.00
C LYS A 394 -19.57 17.44 -8.84
N PHE A 395 -19.09 16.64 -9.80
CA PHE A 395 -18.02 17.00 -10.73
C PHE A 395 -18.56 17.12 -12.16
N TRP A 396 -18.12 16.23 -13.03
CA TRP A 396 -18.42 16.30 -14.46
C TRP A 396 -19.65 15.49 -14.86
N GLY A 397 -19.93 14.42 -14.15
CA GLY A 397 -20.88 13.41 -14.59
C GLY A 397 -20.36 12.55 -15.77
N PRO A 398 -21.04 11.44 -16.08
CA PRO A 398 -20.59 10.48 -17.08
C PRO A 398 -20.49 11.07 -18.50
N ALA A 399 -21.46 11.91 -18.90
CA ALA A 399 -21.51 12.49 -20.25
C ALA A 399 -20.31 13.40 -20.53
N LYS A 400 -19.94 14.27 -19.60
CA LYS A 400 -18.76 15.16 -19.76
C LYS A 400 -17.46 14.36 -19.76
N CYS A 401 -17.36 13.29 -18.95
CA CYS A 401 -16.22 12.40 -18.96
C CYS A 401 -16.04 11.71 -20.33
N ALA A 402 -17.13 11.21 -20.92
CA ALA A 402 -17.11 10.58 -22.23
C ALA A 402 -16.71 11.58 -23.33
N ALA A 403 -17.33 12.77 -23.35
CA ALA A 403 -17.04 13.82 -24.33
C ALA A 403 -15.57 14.29 -24.24
N TRP A 404 -15.00 14.42 -23.03
CA TRP A 404 -13.61 14.78 -22.86
C TRP A 404 -12.67 13.70 -23.42
N ARG A 405 -12.94 12.42 -23.14
CA ARG A 405 -12.17 11.29 -23.68
C ARG A 405 -12.21 11.26 -25.20
N GLU A 406 -13.39 11.44 -25.79
CA GLU A 406 -13.58 11.49 -27.25
C GLU A 406 -12.78 12.65 -27.87
N ARG A 407 -12.87 13.86 -27.27
CA ARG A 407 -12.08 15.04 -27.69
C ARG A 407 -10.58 14.75 -27.67
N PHE A 408 -10.05 14.14 -26.60
CA PHE A 408 -8.64 13.78 -26.50
C PHE A 408 -8.24 12.80 -27.62
N LEU A 409 -9.03 11.74 -27.80
CA LEU A 409 -8.77 10.67 -28.76
C LEU A 409 -9.08 11.05 -30.22
N SER A 410 -9.61 12.25 -30.48
CA SER A 410 -9.92 12.72 -31.84
C SER A 410 -8.68 12.97 -32.71
N ARG A 411 -7.47 12.92 -32.13
CA ARG A 411 -6.21 13.16 -32.82
C ARG A 411 -5.43 11.85 -33.02
N PRO A 412 -4.78 11.68 -34.19
CA PRO A 412 -4.09 10.42 -34.53
C PRO A 412 -2.87 10.13 -33.66
N ASN A 413 -2.32 11.14 -32.99
CA ASN A 413 -1.18 11.04 -32.09
C ASN A 413 -1.60 10.96 -30.59
N ALA A 414 -2.88 10.69 -30.32
CA ALA A 414 -3.42 10.49 -28.98
C ALA A 414 -3.84 9.04 -28.76
N SER A 415 -3.51 8.48 -27.64
CA SER A 415 -3.86 7.13 -27.23
C SER A 415 -4.24 7.07 -25.75
N TRP A 416 -4.98 6.02 -25.37
CA TRP A 416 -5.45 5.81 -24.02
C TRP A 416 -4.93 4.50 -23.48
N SER A 417 -4.34 4.51 -22.27
CA SER A 417 -3.88 3.31 -21.59
C SER A 417 -5.06 2.40 -21.22
N SER A 418 -4.95 1.13 -21.53
CA SER A 418 -5.92 0.11 -21.11
C SER A 418 -5.87 -0.23 -19.61
N GLY A 419 -4.90 0.32 -18.88
CA GLY A 419 -4.62 -0.03 -17.49
C GLY A 419 -3.64 -1.22 -17.36
N GLY A 420 -3.66 -1.89 -16.22
CA GLY A 420 -2.74 -2.99 -15.93
C GLY A 420 -1.33 -2.52 -15.57
N ASP A 421 -0.32 -3.34 -15.87
CA ASP A 421 1.09 -3.03 -15.60
C ASP A 421 1.54 -1.76 -16.34
N CYS A 422 2.30 -0.90 -15.64
CA CYS A 422 2.80 0.35 -16.23
C CYS A 422 4.17 0.22 -16.90
N PHE A 423 4.88 -0.88 -16.72
CA PHE A 423 6.27 -1.00 -17.18
C PHE A 423 6.43 -0.96 -18.70
N PRO A 424 5.58 -1.61 -19.52
CA PRO A 424 5.67 -1.48 -20.98
C PRO A 424 5.50 -0.02 -21.44
N GLU A 425 4.58 0.71 -20.81
CA GLU A 425 4.30 2.11 -21.15
C GLU A 425 5.42 3.04 -20.65
N PHE A 426 5.99 2.78 -19.46
CA PHE A 426 7.17 3.49 -18.95
C PHE A 426 8.37 3.32 -19.88
N ALA A 427 8.66 2.08 -20.25
CA ALA A 427 9.76 1.78 -21.16
C ALA A 427 9.55 2.45 -22.51
N ALA A 428 8.34 2.37 -23.07
CA ALA A 428 7.99 2.90 -24.40
C ALA A 428 7.66 4.40 -24.42
N SER A 429 7.78 5.14 -23.32
CA SER A 429 7.58 6.60 -23.29
C SER A 429 8.88 7.34 -23.06
N ASP A 430 9.04 8.52 -23.67
CA ASP A 430 10.24 9.34 -23.60
C ASP A 430 10.19 10.41 -22.52
N ALA A 431 8.99 10.76 -22.08
CA ALA A 431 8.73 11.73 -21.01
C ALA A 431 7.40 11.46 -20.31
N ILE A 432 7.25 12.03 -19.12
CA ILE A 432 6.00 11.98 -18.36
C ILE A 432 5.60 13.38 -17.89
N VAL A 433 4.29 13.67 -17.94
CA VAL A 433 3.65 14.82 -17.27
C VAL A 433 2.69 14.25 -16.24
N GLN A 434 2.90 14.54 -14.95
CA GLN A 434 2.19 13.85 -13.89
C GLN A 434 2.04 14.68 -12.61
N ASP A 435 1.14 14.20 -11.74
CA ASP A 435 1.00 14.60 -10.33
C ASP A 435 0.75 13.40 -9.40
N CYS A 436 1.14 12.20 -9.84
CA CYS A 436 1.01 10.97 -9.07
C CYS A 436 2.14 10.83 -8.04
N GLY A 437 1.79 10.45 -6.79
CA GLY A 437 2.79 10.23 -5.75
C GLY A 437 3.73 9.07 -6.04
N SER A 438 3.21 7.89 -6.42
CA SER A 438 4.05 6.69 -6.67
C SER A 438 4.94 6.86 -7.90
N TYR A 439 4.41 7.40 -8.99
CA TYR A 439 5.18 7.60 -10.23
C TYR A 439 6.31 8.63 -10.08
N LEU A 440 6.29 9.47 -9.03
CA LEU A 440 7.38 10.41 -8.77
C LEU A 440 8.74 9.70 -8.62
N VAL A 441 8.76 8.57 -7.91
CA VAL A 441 9.99 7.78 -7.73
C VAL A 441 10.11 6.67 -8.78
N GLU A 442 9.01 6.00 -9.11
CA GLU A 442 9.02 4.90 -10.08
C GLU A 442 9.51 5.34 -11.47
N TRP A 443 9.14 6.56 -11.91
CA TRP A 443 9.60 7.09 -13.19
C TRP A 443 11.10 7.36 -13.24
N LEU A 444 11.76 7.63 -12.10
CA LEU A 444 13.22 7.81 -12.04
C LEU A 444 13.97 6.57 -12.53
N TYR A 445 13.40 5.37 -12.42
CA TYR A 445 13.99 4.14 -12.92
C TYR A 445 14.19 4.15 -14.43
N THR A 446 13.44 4.96 -15.16
CA THR A 446 13.62 5.14 -16.61
C THR A 446 14.78 6.07 -16.96
N GLY A 447 15.24 6.92 -16.04
CA GLY A 447 16.21 7.99 -16.30
C GLY A 447 15.69 9.16 -17.15
N LYS A 448 14.43 9.08 -17.62
CA LYS A 448 13.83 10.01 -18.58
C LYS A 448 13.24 11.26 -17.90
N PRO A 449 13.05 12.38 -18.65
CA PRO A 449 12.54 13.62 -18.09
C PRO A 449 11.10 13.49 -17.55
N CYS A 450 10.84 14.19 -16.45
CA CYS A 450 9.54 14.29 -15.78
C CYS A 450 9.14 15.75 -15.64
N CYS A 451 7.91 16.09 -16.05
CA CYS A 451 7.23 17.32 -15.66
C CYS A 451 6.26 17.01 -14.52
N TYR A 452 6.52 17.56 -13.33
CA TYR A 452 5.67 17.35 -12.16
C TYR A 452 4.78 18.58 -11.93
N LEU A 453 3.46 18.33 -11.82
CA LEU A 453 2.46 19.39 -11.69
C LEU A 453 2.20 19.69 -10.21
N LEU A 454 2.28 20.96 -9.85
CA LEU A 454 2.00 21.47 -8.52
C LEU A 454 0.98 22.62 -8.62
N LYS A 455 0.14 22.80 -7.59
CA LYS A 455 -0.80 23.93 -7.52
C LYS A 455 -0.08 25.21 -7.13
N SER A 456 0.90 25.09 -6.23
CA SER A 456 1.72 26.17 -5.69
C SER A 456 2.99 25.61 -5.04
N GLU A 457 3.92 26.47 -4.66
CA GLU A 457 5.11 26.07 -3.90
C GLU A 457 4.79 25.45 -2.54
N THR A 458 3.67 25.81 -1.94
CA THR A 458 3.24 25.24 -0.65
C THR A 458 2.92 23.75 -0.75
N ASP A 459 2.65 23.23 -1.97
CA ASP A 459 2.44 21.78 -2.17
C ASP A 459 3.69 20.96 -1.88
N LEU A 460 4.89 21.56 -1.94
CA LEU A 460 6.15 20.88 -1.59
C LEU A 460 6.14 20.35 -0.15
N GLU A 461 5.37 20.96 0.75
CA GLU A 461 5.26 20.50 2.14
C GLU A 461 4.46 19.19 2.30
N LYS A 462 3.77 18.75 1.26
CA LYS A 462 3.10 17.44 1.21
C LYS A 462 4.06 16.28 1.04
N PHE A 463 5.31 16.56 0.67
CA PHE A 463 6.32 15.55 0.38
C PHE A 463 7.28 15.34 1.55
N ALA A 464 7.60 14.07 1.79
CA ALA A 464 8.66 13.66 2.69
C ALA A 464 10.05 14.02 2.11
N PRO A 465 11.13 13.95 2.90
CA PRO A 465 12.47 14.31 2.41
C PRO A 465 12.84 13.65 1.08
N LEU A 466 12.64 12.36 0.93
CA LEU A 466 12.91 11.65 -0.33
C LEU A 466 12.05 12.19 -1.48
N GLY A 467 10.76 12.45 -1.24
CA GLY A 467 9.86 13.03 -2.25
C GLY A 467 10.32 14.42 -2.70
N LYS A 468 10.77 15.27 -1.76
CA LYS A 468 11.34 16.60 -2.08
C LYS A 468 12.62 16.46 -2.92
N GLU A 469 13.48 15.49 -2.60
CA GLU A 469 14.67 15.21 -3.40
C GLU A 469 14.32 14.72 -4.81
N CYS A 470 13.29 13.87 -4.97
CA CYS A 470 12.82 13.46 -6.29
C CYS A 470 12.27 14.65 -7.10
N LEU A 471 11.52 15.57 -6.47
CA LEU A 471 10.99 16.76 -7.14
C LEU A 471 12.07 17.68 -7.68
N LYS A 472 13.22 17.80 -7.02
CA LYS A 472 14.38 18.56 -7.54
C LYS A 472 14.94 18.01 -8.87
N ARG A 473 14.62 16.76 -9.23
CA ARG A 473 15.02 16.09 -10.48
C ARG A 473 13.90 16.08 -11.52
N CYS A 474 12.80 16.79 -11.22
CA CYS A 474 11.68 17.00 -12.14
C CYS A 474 11.62 18.47 -12.58
N HIS A 475 11.15 18.70 -13.79
CA HIS A 475 10.73 20.03 -14.24
C HIS A 475 9.39 20.35 -13.59
N LEU A 476 9.36 21.33 -12.68
CA LEU A 476 8.15 21.69 -11.94
C LEU A 476 7.27 22.61 -12.81
N ALA A 477 5.97 22.31 -12.88
CA ALA A 477 5.01 23.13 -13.61
C ALA A 477 3.89 23.60 -12.66
N TYR A 478 3.74 24.91 -12.58
CA TYR A 478 2.69 25.60 -11.80
C TYR A 478 1.60 26.20 -12.71
N ASP A 479 1.80 26.16 -14.03
CA ASP A 479 0.88 26.65 -15.03
C ASP A 479 0.97 25.87 -16.35
N GLY A 480 0.01 26.10 -17.26
CA GLY A 480 0.00 25.43 -18.57
C GLY A 480 1.17 25.82 -19.48
N ALA A 481 1.66 27.06 -19.37
CA ALA A 481 2.81 27.51 -20.16
C ALA A 481 4.09 26.76 -19.78
N ALA A 482 4.26 26.40 -18.50
CA ALA A 482 5.39 25.57 -18.04
C ALA A 482 5.32 24.15 -18.62
N ILE A 483 4.12 23.56 -18.73
CA ILE A 483 3.92 22.26 -19.40
C ILE A 483 4.34 22.36 -20.87
N GLU A 484 3.88 23.39 -21.59
CA GLU A 484 4.23 23.58 -23.00
C GLU A 484 5.74 23.85 -23.20
N ARG A 485 6.37 24.64 -22.31
CA ARG A 485 7.82 24.84 -22.34
C ARG A 485 8.57 23.52 -22.16
N PHE A 486 8.16 22.68 -21.20
CA PHE A 486 8.74 21.36 -21.02
C PHE A 486 8.64 20.50 -22.29
N LEU A 487 7.47 20.46 -22.93
CA LEU A 487 7.29 19.69 -24.17
C LEU A 487 8.18 20.22 -25.30
N ARG A 488 8.26 21.54 -25.46
CA ARG A 488 9.03 22.19 -26.54
C ARG A 488 10.54 22.09 -26.29
N ASP A 489 10.98 22.47 -25.10
CA ASP A 489 12.40 22.64 -24.82
C ASP A 489 13.07 21.35 -24.38
N VAL A 490 12.44 20.58 -23.49
CA VAL A 490 13.02 19.36 -22.94
C VAL A 490 12.72 18.17 -23.85
N VAL A 491 11.45 17.97 -24.22
CA VAL A 491 11.08 16.78 -24.98
C VAL A 491 11.49 16.91 -26.45
N LEU A 492 11.04 17.94 -27.16
CA LEU A 492 11.31 18.09 -28.59
C LEU A 492 12.77 18.48 -28.84
N ALA A 493 13.23 19.56 -28.21
CA ALA A 493 14.58 20.09 -28.45
C ALA A 493 15.70 19.35 -27.71
N GLY A 494 15.39 18.43 -26.79
CA GLY A 494 16.36 17.63 -26.03
C GLY A 494 17.18 18.42 -25.01
N ARG A 495 16.75 19.63 -24.63
CA ARG A 495 17.48 20.50 -23.68
C ARG A 495 17.07 20.18 -22.22
N ASP A 496 17.47 19.02 -21.74
CA ASP A 496 17.19 18.58 -20.38
C ASP A 496 18.34 18.91 -19.42
N ALA A 497 18.25 20.07 -18.77
CA ALA A 497 19.27 20.53 -17.82
C ALA A 497 19.39 19.65 -16.56
N LEU A 498 18.36 18.85 -16.24
CA LEU A 498 18.32 18.00 -15.04
C LEU A 498 18.82 16.56 -15.31
N ALA A 499 19.19 16.21 -16.55
CA ALA A 499 19.53 14.84 -16.92
C ALA A 499 20.67 14.26 -16.09
N ALA A 500 21.78 15.01 -15.94
CA ALA A 500 22.96 14.55 -15.19
C ALA A 500 22.68 14.38 -13.69
N GLU A 501 21.97 15.34 -13.07
CA GLU A 501 21.60 15.25 -11.66
C GLU A 501 20.60 14.12 -11.41
N ARG A 502 19.65 13.91 -12.33
CA ARG A 502 18.70 12.83 -12.27
C ARG A 502 19.40 11.47 -12.36
N GLU A 503 20.34 11.32 -13.27
CA GLU A 503 21.13 10.09 -13.40
C GLU A 503 21.98 9.81 -12.15
N ALA A 504 22.63 10.81 -11.59
CA ALA A 504 23.39 10.67 -10.35
C ALA A 504 22.50 10.27 -9.17
N PHE A 505 21.33 10.92 -9.03
CA PHE A 505 20.40 10.66 -7.94
C PHE A 505 19.73 9.28 -8.05
N ARG A 506 19.30 8.87 -9.24
CA ARG A 506 18.64 7.57 -9.41
C ARG A 506 19.52 6.40 -8.95
N ARG A 507 20.84 6.50 -9.09
CA ARG A 507 21.80 5.50 -8.59
C ARG A 507 21.75 5.34 -7.06
N THR A 508 21.30 6.34 -6.33
CA THR A 508 21.15 6.26 -4.86
C THR A 508 19.87 5.59 -4.43
N VAL A 509 18.83 5.58 -5.28
CA VAL A 509 17.52 4.98 -4.96
C VAL A 509 17.28 3.64 -5.67
N MET A 510 18.02 3.36 -6.75
CA MET A 510 17.90 2.11 -7.53
C MET A 510 18.82 1.02 -7.00
N VAL A 511 18.69 0.68 -5.71
CA VAL A 511 19.50 -0.38 -5.11
C VAL A 511 19.17 -1.73 -5.76
N ASN A 512 20.19 -2.50 -6.14
CA ASN A 512 20.10 -3.84 -6.73
C ASN A 512 19.20 -3.99 -7.97
N HIS A 513 18.75 -2.89 -8.59
CA HIS A 513 17.91 -3.00 -9.80
C HIS A 513 18.76 -3.48 -11.00
N PRO A 514 18.32 -4.46 -11.79
CA PRO A 514 17.02 -5.15 -11.77
C PRO A 514 17.02 -6.49 -11.01
N HIS A 515 17.76 -6.63 -9.92
CA HIS A 515 17.98 -7.85 -9.14
C HIS A 515 17.53 -7.71 -7.67
N ALA A 516 16.60 -6.81 -7.37
CA ALA A 516 16.10 -6.62 -6.01
C ALA A 516 15.36 -7.87 -5.49
N ALA A 517 14.68 -8.58 -6.37
CA ALA A 517 14.03 -9.86 -6.03
C ALA A 517 15.04 -10.94 -5.65
N ASP A 518 16.17 -11.03 -6.36
CA ASP A 518 17.24 -11.98 -6.07
C ASP A 518 17.91 -11.65 -4.74
N ALA A 519 18.11 -10.37 -4.44
CA ALA A 519 18.63 -9.91 -3.15
C ALA A 519 17.67 -10.26 -1.99
N ALA A 520 16.37 -10.08 -2.16
CA ALA A 520 15.36 -10.47 -1.17
C ALA A 520 15.34 -12.01 -0.96
N LEU A 521 15.41 -12.78 -2.04
CA LEU A 521 15.47 -14.24 -1.97
C LEU A 521 16.76 -14.72 -1.28
N ALA A 522 17.91 -14.10 -1.58
CA ALA A 522 19.19 -14.40 -0.95
C ALA A 522 19.13 -14.15 0.56
N SER A 523 18.58 -13.00 0.99
CA SER A 523 18.40 -12.66 2.41
C SER A 523 17.51 -13.68 3.14
N ILE A 524 16.42 -14.13 2.52
CA ILE A 524 15.57 -15.19 3.08
C ILE A 524 16.35 -16.51 3.14
N GLY A 525 17.05 -16.87 2.07
CA GLY A 525 17.82 -18.10 1.98
C GLY A 525 18.93 -18.19 3.01
N GLU A 526 19.71 -17.11 3.20
CA GLU A 526 20.74 -17.01 4.22
C GLU A 526 20.15 -17.19 5.62
N ALA A 527 19.05 -16.49 5.91
CA ALA A 527 18.36 -16.61 7.19
C ALA A 527 17.84 -18.04 7.44
N LEU A 528 17.50 -18.80 6.40
CA LEU A 528 17.08 -20.21 6.46
C LEU A 528 18.27 -21.20 6.39
N GLY A 529 19.52 -20.72 6.30
CA GLY A 529 20.72 -21.56 6.25
C GLY A 529 20.97 -22.22 4.91
N PHE A 530 20.41 -21.66 3.83
CA PHE A 530 20.72 -22.13 2.49
C PHE A 530 22.08 -21.62 2.02
N ALA A 531 22.83 -22.48 1.33
CA ALA A 531 24.01 -22.01 0.62
C ALA A 531 23.61 -20.96 -0.44
N PRO A 532 24.46 -19.95 -0.68
CA PRO A 532 24.21 -18.99 -1.77
C PRO A 532 23.89 -19.73 -3.07
N GLY A 533 22.79 -19.36 -3.71
CA GLY A 533 22.48 -19.87 -5.04
C GLY A 533 23.55 -19.43 -6.05
N PRO A 534 23.68 -20.10 -7.20
CA PRO A 534 24.50 -19.58 -8.27
C PRO A 534 24.03 -18.16 -8.61
N PRO A 535 24.96 -17.22 -8.92
CA PRO A 535 24.57 -15.89 -9.34
C PRO A 535 23.60 -16.00 -10.51
N ALA A 536 22.56 -15.16 -10.52
CA ALA A 536 21.65 -15.08 -11.66
C ALA A 536 22.49 -14.87 -12.93
N SER A 537 22.27 -15.70 -13.94
CA SER A 537 22.93 -15.51 -15.23
C SER A 537 22.54 -14.13 -15.78
N PRO A 538 23.50 -13.37 -16.34
CA PRO A 538 23.28 -12.00 -16.81
C PRO A 538 22.21 -11.89 -17.90
#